data_4f1754e20bdf8a87eb5ddb9d5b41d360
#
_entry.id   4f1754e20bdf8a87eb5ddb9d5b41d360
#
_cell.length_a   1.000
_cell.length_b   1.000
_cell.length_c   1.000
_cell.angle_alpha   90.00
_cell.angle_beta   90.00
_cell.angle_gamma   90.00
#
_symmetry.space_group_name_H-M   'P 1'
#
loop_
_entity.id
_entity.type
_entity.pdbx_description
1 polymer ?
#
loop_
_entity_poly.entity_id
_entity_poly.type
_entity_poly.pdbx_seq_one_letter_code
_entity_poly.pdbx_strand_id
1 'polypeptide(L)'
;MSVVVHFDRKRTFDAMAKALYATKNEILEDCRFYAREDTGALIRSGHAEEVGGSNPEVVISFNTPYAERVYFEGKPSTDKNAHASLKWCHVAAENNIEKWTKNWATRVLKMLGD
;
A
#
# COMPACT_ATOMS: atom_id res chain seq x y z
N MET A 1 41.65 -7.26 -17.94
CA MET A 1 40.33 -6.80 -18.42
C MET A 1 39.63 -6.05 -17.30
N SER A 2 38.96 -4.98 -17.60
CA SER A 2 38.19 -4.24 -16.63
C SER A 2 36.74 -4.07 -17.12
N VAL A 3 35.79 -4.04 -16.18
CA VAL A 3 34.38 -3.84 -16.44
C VAL A 3 33.92 -2.63 -15.65
N VAL A 4 33.28 -1.69 -16.34
CA VAL A 4 32.69 -0.52 -15.68
C VAL A 4 31.18 -0.71 -15.61
N VAL A 5 30.65 -0.65 -14.40
CA VAL A 5 29.19 -0.72 -14.16
C VAL A 5 28.68 0.69 -13.88
N HIS A 6 27.72 1.10 -14.67
CA HIS A 6 27.14 2.44 -14.59
C HIS A 6 25.69 2.36 -14.15
N PHE A 7 25.34 3.07 -13.07
CA PHE A 7 23.95 3.21 -12.63
C PHE A 7 23.43 4.61 -12.97
N ASP A 8 22.40 4.66 -13.75
CA ASP A 8 21.64 5.89 -13.98
C ASP A 8 20.71 6.10 -12.77
N ARG A 9 21.16 6.90 -11.82
CA ARG A 9 20.47 7.12 -10.55
C ARG A 9 19.09 7.74 -10.76
N LYS A 10 18.98 8.71 -11.68
CA LYS A 10 17.71 9.36 -11.96
C LYS A 10 16.71 8.38 -12.56
N ARG A 11 17.11 7.64 -13.58
CA ARG A 11 16.26 6.65 -14.25
C ARG A 11 15.81 5.57 -13.28
N THR A 12 16.71 5.07 -12.44
CA THR A 12 16.42 4.06 -11.44
C THR A 12 15.44 4.60 -10.39
N PHE A 13 15.68 5.81 -9.88
CA PHE A 13 14.81 6.47 -8.93
C PHE A 13 13.41 6.68 -9.51
N ASP A 14 13.31 7.18 -10.74
CA ASP A 14 12.03 7.40 -11.41
C ASP A 14 11.26 6.07 -11.58
N ALA A 15 11.95 5.00 -11.94
CA ALA A 15 11.35 3.68 -12.05
C ALA A 15 10.83 3.16 -10.69
N MET A 16 11.60 3.36 -9.64
CA MET A 16 11.21 2.98 -8.27
C MET A 16 9.96 3.72 -7.81
N ALA A 17 9.90 5.03 -8.06
CA ALA A 17 8.74 5.85 -7.71
C ALA A 17 7.49 5.45 -8.52
N LYS A 18 7.62 5.29 -9.83
CA LYS A 18 6.51 4.87 -10.69
C LYS A 18 5.98 3.49 -10.33
N ALA A 19 6.89 2.56 -10.03
CA ALA A 19 6.51 1.22 -9.60
C ALA A 19 5.75 1.25 -8.26
N LEU A 20 6.17 2.09 -7.32
CA LEU A 20 5.48 2.29 -6.05
C LEU A 20 4.05 2.80 -6.28
N TYR A 21 3.90 3.82 -7.12
CA TYR A 21 2.58 4.37 -7.47
C TYR A 21 1.70 3.34 -8.19
N ALA A 22 2.28 2.51 -9.03
CA ALA A 22 1.56 1.42 -9.69
C ALA A 22 1.07 0.34 -8.72
N THR A 23 1.68 0.25 -7.54
CA THR A 23 1.32 -0.74 -6.50
C THR A 23 0.25 -0.22 -5.52
N LYS A 24 -0.06 1.07 -5.53
CA LYS A 24 -0.93 1.71 -4.51
C LYS A 24 -2.32 1.10 -4.39
N ASN A 25 -2.95 0.75 -5.50
CA ASN A 25 -4.32 0.21 -5.47
C ASN A 25 -4.34 -1.21 -4.92
N GLU A 26 -3.32 -2.00 -5.19
CA GLU A 26 -3.15 -3.32 -4.60
C GLU A 26 -3.00 -3.22 -3.07
N ILE A 27 -2.17 -2.29 -2.60
CA ILE A 27 -1.99 -2.03 -1.17
C ILE A 27 -3.31 -1.61 -0.54
N LEU A 28 -4.05 -0.69 -1.17
CA LEU A 28 -5.34 -0.21 -0.68
C LEU A 28 -6.35 -1.36 -0.57
N GLU A 29 -6.46 -2.19 -1.60
CA GLU A 29 -7.41 -3.31 -1.58
C GLU A 29 -7.05 -4.34 -0.49
N ASP A 30 -5.78 -4.60 -0.26
CA ASP A 30 -5.34 -5.48 0.81
C ASP A 30 -5.63 -4.86 2.20
N CYS A 31 -5.52 -3.54 2.35
CA CYS A 31 -5.94 -2.85 3.58
C CYS A 31 -7.46 -2.95 3.78
N ARG A 32 -8.24 -2.75 2.72
CA ARG A 32 -9.70 -2.89 2.78
C ARG A 32 -10.14 -4.29 3.20
N PHE A 33 -9.40 -5.30 2.82
CA PHE A 33 -9.70 -6.69 3.15
C PHE A 33 -9.81 -6.92 4.66
N TYR A 34 -9.02 -6.21 5.46
CA TYR A 34 -9.02 -6.32 6.92
C TYR A 34 -9.78 -5.19 7.62
N ALA A 35 -10.35 -4.26 6.87
CA ALA A 35 -11.06 -3.13 7.47
C ALA A 35 -12.38 -3.57 8.10
N ARG A 36 -12.75 -2.88 9.17
CA ARG A 36 -14.04 -3.10 9.83
C ARG A 36 -15.17 -2.71 8.89
N GLU A 37 -16.17 -3.54 8.80
CA GLU A 37 -17.33 -3.30 7.96
C GLU A 37 -18.62 -3.38 8.77
N ASP A 38 -19.32 -2.24 8.86
CA ASP A 38 -20.61 -2.15 9.48
C ASP A 38 -21.65 -1.75 8.42
N THR A 39 -21.55 -0.52 7.91
CA THR A 39 -22.37 -0.06 6.79
C THR A 39 -21.63 -0.04 5.46
N GLY A 40 -20.34 -0.35 5.48
CA GLY A 40 -19.45 -0.24 4.33
C GLY A 40 -18.87 1.16 4.13
N ALA A 41 -19.31 2.16 4.90
CA ALA A 41 -18.85 3.55 4.77
C ALA A 41 -17.35 3.68 5.02
N LEU A 42 -16.83 3.00 6.05
CA LEU A 42 -15.39 3.02 6.36
C LEU A 42 -14.57 2.47 5.20
N ILE A 43 -14.94 1.32 4.68
CA ILE A 43 -14.23 0.67 3.58
C ILE A 43 -14.23 1.56 2.34
N ARG A 44 -15.39 2.13 2.00
CA ARG A 44 -15.53 3.04 0.84
C ARG A 44 -14.73 4.33 1.00
N SER A 45 -14.48 4.76 2.24
CA SER A 45 -13.68 5.97 2.51
C SER A 45 -12.19 5.78 2.25
N GLY A 46 -11.74 4.55 2.11
CA GLY A 46 -10.33 4.25 1.85
C GLY A 46 -9.86 4.76 0.50
N HIS A 47 -8.72 5.42 0.48
CA HIS A 47 -8.08 5.85 -0.76
C HIS A 47 -6.56 5.84 -0.62
N ALA A 48 -5.89 5.84 -1.76
CA ALA A 48 -4.43 5.85 -1.86
C ALA A 48 -4.00 7.09 -2.61
N GLU A 49 -3.03 7.82 -2.05
CA GLU A 49 -2.48 9.03 -2.65
C GLU A 49 -1.00 8.86 -2.95
N GLU A 50 -0.56 9.42 -4.06
CA GLU A 50 0.84 9.51 -4.45
C GLU A 50 1.43 10.80 -3.91
N VAL A 51 2.54 10.69 -3.18
CA VAL A 51 3.30 11.84 -2.70
C VAL A 51 4.68 11.80 -3.34
N GLY A 52 5.02 12.83 -4.11
CA GLY A 52 6.29 12.93 -4.81
C GLY A 52 7.38 13.57 -3.96
N GLY A 53 8.49 13.90 -4.61
CA GLY A 53 9.63 14.55 -4.00
C GLY A 53 10.83 13.62 -3.84
N SER A 54 11.75 13.99 -2.95
CA SER A 54 12.98 13.22 -2.72
C SER A 54 12.76 11.89 -2.03
N ASN A 55 11.59 11.72 -1.40
CA ASN A 55 11.20 10.48 -0.74
C ASN A 55 9.76 10.12 -1.16
N PRO A 56 9.59 9.49 -2.34
CA PRO A 56 8.26 9.14 -2.83
C PRO A 56 7.51 8.23 -1.88
N GLU A 57 6.23 8.51 -1.68
CA GLU A 57 5.38 7.76 -0.76
C GLU A 57 4.02 7.44 -1.40
N VAL A 58 3.41 6.37 -0.94
CA VAL A 58 1.99 6.10 -1.11
C VAL A 58 1.35 6.21 0.27
N VAL A 59 0.34 7.05 0.39
CA VAL A 59 -0.38 7.26 1.64
C VAL A 59 -1.77 6.63 1.52
N ILE A 60 -2.06 5.71 2.41
CA ILE A 60 -3.37 5.06 2.51
C ILE A 60 -4.16 5.76 3.61
N SER A 61 -5.36 6.23 3.28
CA SER A 61 -6.21 6.98 4.21
C SER A 61 -7.63 6.43 4.24
N PHE A 62 -8.24 6.48 5.42
CA PHE A 62 -9.65 6.17 5.65
C PHE A 62 -10.28 7.39 6.35
N ASN A 63 -11.21 8.06 5.71
CA ASN A 63 -11.60 9.44 6.07
C ASN A 63 -12.96 9.58 6.77
N THR A 64 -13.54 8.53 7.33
CA THR A 64 -14.72 8.73 8.17
C THR A 64 -14.32 9.38 9.48
N PRO A 65 -15.22 10.17 10.12
CA PRO A 65 -14.90 10.83 11.40
C PRO A 65 -14.52 9.88 12.52
N TYR A 66 -14.94 8.62 12.47
CA TYR A 66 -14.67 7.60 13.48
C TYR A 66 -13.51 6.67 13.14
N ALA A 67 -12.89 6.82 11.96
CA ALA A 67 -11.89 5.86 11.46
C ALA A 67 -10.72 5.67 12.42
N GLU A 68 -10.16 6.75 12.94
CA GLU A 68 -9.02 6.66 13.87
C GLU A 68 -9.38 5.90 15.14
N ARG A 69 -10.53 6.21 15.74
CA ARG A 69 -10.98 5.53 16.95
C ARG A 69 -11.14 4.04 16.73
N VAL A 70 -11.86 3.63 15.69
CA VAL A 70 -12.15 2.21 15.43
C VAL A 70 -10.94 1.45 14.90
N TYR A 71 -9.91 2.16 14.44
CA TYR A 71 -8.64 1.57 14.06
C TYR A 71 -7.91 0.96 15.26
N PHE A 72 -7.98 1.64 16.41
CA PHE A 72 -7.25 1.25 17.61
C PHE A 72 -8.13 0.62 18.71
N GLU A 73 -9.43 0.87 18.71
CA GLU A 73 -10.31 0.55 19.83
C GLU A 73 -11.47 -0.34 19.44
N GLY A 74 -11.99 -1.03 20.45
CA GLY A 74 -13.19 -1.85 20.33
C GLY A 74 -12.89 -3.26 19.81
N LYS A 75 -13.96 -4.00 19.56
CA LYS A 75 -13.90 -5.36 19.05
C LYS A 75 -14.53 -5.39 17.65
N PRO A 76 -13.75 -5.62 16.60
CA PRO A 76 -14.32 -5.71 15.26
C PRO A 76 -15.34 -6.84 15.13
N SER A 77 -16.50 -6.53 14.55
CA SER A 77 -17.49 -7.55 14.21
C SER A 77 -17.02 -8.30 12.96
N THR A 78 -17.15 -9.61 12.97
CA THR A 78 -16.84 -10.47 11.84
C THR A 78 -18.07 -10.89 11.04
N ASP A 79 -19.22 -10.32 11.34
CA ASP A 79 -20.47 -10.68 10.67
C ASP A 79 -20.48 -10.34 9.19
N LYS A 80 -20.01 -9.15 8.82
CA LYS A 80 -19.97 -8.69 7.44
C LYS A 80 -18.59 -8.88 6.79
N ASN A 81 -17.53 -8.82 7.58
CA ASN A 81 -16.18 -9.10 7.13
C ASN A 81 -15.50 -10.03 8.13
N ALA A 82 -15.37 -11.28 7.74
CA ALA A 82 -14.76 -12.32 8.58
C ALA A 82 -13.31 -12.02 8.95
N HIS A 83 -12.65 -11.15 8.19
CA HIS A 83 -11.24 -10.78 8.39
C HIS A 83 -11.06 -9.43 9.10
N ALA A 84 -12.15 -8.79 9.53
CA ALA A 84 -12.09 -7.50 10.21
C ALA A 84 -11.17 -7.52 11.43
N SER A 85 -10.27 -6.54 11.51
CA SER A 85 -9.24 -6.48 12.54
C SER A 85 -9.03 -5.05 13.01
N LEU A 86 -8.57 -4.89 14.26
CA LEU A 86 -7.96 -3.64 14.69
C LEU A 86 -6.68 -3.43 13.87
N LYS A 87 -6.30 -2.18 13.68
CA LYS A 87 -5.08 -1.82 12.94
C LYS A 87 -5.01 -2.51 11.58
N TRP A 88 -6.11 -2.44 10.81
CA TRP A 88 -6.27 -3.22 9.57
C TRP A 88 -5.18 -2.97 8.54
N CYS A 89 -4.63 -1.76 8.44
CA CYS A 89 -3.50 -1.50 7.54
C CYS A 89 -2.21 -2.17 8.01
N HIS A 90 -1.97 -2.23 9.31
CA HIS A 90 -0.83 -2.95 9.86
C HIS A 90 -0.96 -4.46 9.66
N VAL A 91 -2.16 -4.99 9.86
CA VAL A 91 -2.44 -6.43 9.60
C VAL A 91 -2.25 -6.74 8.13
N ALA A 92 -2.74 -5.88 7.24
CA ALA A 92 -2.53 -6.03 5.80
C ALA A 92 -1.04 -6.07 5.45
N ALA A 93 -0.25 -5.16 6.02
CA ALA A 93 1.18 -5.10 5.79
C ALA A 93 1.90 -6.37 6.30
N GLU A 94 1.57 -6.83 7.50
CA GLU A 94 2.15 -8.06 8.06
C GLU A 94 1.93 -9.27 7.14
N ASN A 95 0.76 -9.36 6.54
CA ASN A 95 0.38 -10.49 5.70
C ASN A 95 0.79 -10.34 4.23
N ASN A 96 1.07 -9.13 3.76
CA ASN A 96 1.25 -8.86 2.32
C ASN A 96 2.54 -8.13 1.97
N ILE A 97 3.39 -7.76 2.93
CA ILE A 97 4.59 -6.96 2.64
C ILE A 97 5.51 -7.65 1.63
N GLU A 98 5.66 -8.96 1.71
CA GLU A 98 6.48 -9.71 0.76
C GLU A 98 5.89 -9.66 -0.65
N LYS A 99 4.56 -9.83 -0.76
CA LYS A 99 3.85 -9.73 -2.05
C LYS A 99 3.98 -8.33 -2.64
N TRP A 100 3.76 -7.29 -1.84
CA TRP A 100 3.88 -5.90 -2.30
C TRP A 100 5.29 -5.59 -2.77
N THR A 101 6.29 -6.01 -2.00
CA THR A 101 7.70 -5.78 -2.34
C THR A 101 8.09 -6.52 -3.62
N LYS A 102 7.65 -7.76 -3.76
CA LYS A 102 7.91 -8.55 -4.97
C LYS A 102 7.29 -7.92 -6.21
N ASN A 103 6.04 -7.50 -6.10
CA ASN A 103 5.33 -6.86 -7.22
C ASN A 103 5.96 -5.52 -7.58
N TRP A 104 6.32 -4.73 -6.58
CA TRP A 104 7.04 -3.48 -6.78
C TRP A 104 8.39 -3.73 -7.50
N ALA A 105 9.19 -4.66 -7.01
CA ALA A 105 10.48 -4.97 -7.61
C ALA A 105 10.36 -5.45 -9.06
N THR A 106 9.37 -6.30 -9.33
CA THR A 106 9.08 -6.77 -10.69
C THR A 106 8.76 -5.60 -11.62
N ARG A 107 7.95 -4.64 -11.16
CA ARG A 107 7.60 -3.44 -11.92
C ARG A 107 8.82 -2.55 -12.16
N VAL A 108 9.68 -2.38 -11.15
CA VAL A 108 10.94 -1.63 -11.30
C VAL A 108 11.81 -2.23 -12.39
N LEU A 109 12.04 -3.54 -12.32
CA LEU A 109 12.88 -4.24 -13.29
C LEU A 109 12.32 -4.15 -14.71
N LYS A 110 11.02 -4.28 -14.84
CA LYS A 110 10.35 -4.15 -16.14
C LYS A 110 10.52 -2.76 -16.73
N MET A 111 10.35 -1.72 -15.91
CA MET A 111 10.51 -0.33 -16.35
C MET A 111 11.95 -0.02 -16.75
N LEU A 112 12.93 -0.59 -16.05
CA LEU A 112 14.36 -0.41 -16.38
C LEU A 112 14.78 -1.22 -17.61
N GLY A 113 14.10 -2.32 -17.90
CA GLY A 113 14.35 -3.16 -19.08
C GLY A 113 13.74 -2.61 -20.36
N ASP A 114 12.77 -1.74 -20.23
CA ASP A 114 12.12 -1.07 -21.36
C ASP A 114 12.96 0.17 -21.77
#